data_478430feecb8e8ec14c146d54e9710ca
#
_entry.id   478430feecb8e8ec14c146d54e9710ca
#
_cell.length_a   1.000
_cell.length_b   1.000
_cell.length_c   1.000
_cell.angle_alpha   90.00
_cell.angle_beta   90.00
_cell.angle_gamma   90.00
#
_symmetry.space_group_name_H-M   'P 1'
#
loop_
_entity.id
_entity.type
_entity.pdbx_description
1 polymer ?
#
loop_
_entity_poly.entity_id
_entity_poly.type
_entity_poly.pdbx_seq_one_letter_code
_entity_poly.pdbx_strand_id
1 'polypeptide(L)'
;NTNYILPWIESYTLPDYREKINKVYNQINTFNHLSFSSISSQDYTFAGNLQWSKSSDKPTTLVWKAKLAAPCRMAPQVVNMDQESNKCIWVQDTLNQVYMVNIEGNILWKRMLKEPILSPIFAVDYYNNGQTYFIFNTTGHIFLVDKDGNDINSFPINLQSPATSGMLV
;
A
#
# COMPACT_ATOMS: atom_id res chain seq x y z
N ASN A 1 -5.32 -4.73 -17.51
CA ASN A 1 -5.37 -5.37 -18.82
C ASN A 1 -5.25 -6.88 -18.67
N THR A 2 -6.30 -7.51 -18.16
CA THR A 2 -6.40 -8.97 -17.96
C THR A 2 -6.63 -9.73 -19.27
N ASN A 3 -7.01 -9.04 -20.34
CA ASN A 3 -7.36 -9.66 -21.62
C ASN A 3 -6.19 -10.27 -22.40
N TYR A 4 -4.94 -10.07 -21.97
CA TYR A 4 -3.77 -10.59 -22.67
C TYR A 4 -3.12 -11.79 -21.95
N ILE A 5 -3.42 -12.00 -20.68
CA ILE A 5 -2.78 -13.06 -19.88
C ILE A 5 -3.40 -14.43 -20.17
N LEU A 6 -4.72 -14.49 -20.27
CA LEU A 6 -5.45 -15.75 -20.50
C LEU A 6 -5.10 -16.44 -21.80
N PRO A 7 -5.11 -15.75 -22.97
CA PRO A 7 -4.69 -16.36 -24.24
C PRO A 7 -3.24 -16.83 -24.23
N TRP A 8 -2.36 -16.13 -23.51
CA TRP A 8 -0.97 -16.51 -23.36
C TRP A 8 -0.81 -17.79 -22.51
N ILE A 9 -1.50 -17.88 -21.36
CA ILE A 9 -1.51 -19.10 -20.53
C ILE A 9 -2.11 -20.28 -21.29
N GLU A 10 -3.19 -20.09 -22.01
CA GLU A 10 -3.85 -21.14 -22.80
C GLU A 10 -2.95 -21.71 -23.90
N SER A 11 -2.07 -20.88 -24.48
CA SER A 11 -1.15 -21.33 -25.53
C SER A 11 -0.04 -22.27 -25.03
N TYR A 12 0.28 -22.22 -23.74
CA TYR A 12 1.36 -23.02 -23.12
C TYR A 12 0.86 -24.16 -22.23
N THR A 13 -0.46 -24.30 -22.02
CA THR A 13 -1.02 -25.35 -21.14
C THR A 13 -1.53 -26.55 -21.92
N LEU A 14 -1.31 -27.74 -21.36
CA LEU A 14 -1.87 -28.97 -21.90
C LEU A 14 -3.41 -28.91 -21.84
N PRO A 15 -4.12 -29.50 -22.84
CA PRO A 15 -5.59 -29.47 -22.92
C PRO A 15 -6.31 -29.84 -21.64
N ASP A 16 -5.80 -30.86 -20.94
CA ASP A 16 -6.41 -31.39 -19.70
C ASP A 16 -6.38 -30.40 -18.50
N TYR A 17 -5.52 -29.39 -18.56
CA TYR A 17 -5.42 -28.38 -17.50
C TYR A 17 -6.14 -27.08 -17.83
N ARG A 18 -6.55 -26.86 -19.08
CA ARG A 18 -7.21 -25.64 -19.50
C ARG A 18 -8.52 -25.38 -18.77
N GLU A 19 -9.32 -26.40 -18.57
CA GLU A 19 -10.59 -26.28 -17.84
C GLU A 19 -10.37 -25.91 -16.37
N LYS A 20 -9.36 -26.51 -15.73
CA LYS A 20 -9.00 -26.19 -14.33
C LYS A 20 -8.46 -24.76 -14.20
N ILE A 21 -7.62 -24.34 -15.16
CA ILE A 21 -7.08 -22.99 -15.19
C ILE A 21 -8.18 -21.97 -15.43
N ASN A 22 -9.08 -22.23 -16.36
CA ASN A 22 -10.21 -21.34 -16.62
C ASN A 22 -11.15 -21.23 -15.42
N LYS A 23 -11.37 -22.33 -14.69
CA LYS A 23 -12.17 -22.32 -13.46
C LYS A 23 -11.53 -21.48 -12.36
N VAL A 24 -10.20 -21.61 -12.15
CA VAL A 24 -9.46 -20.82 -11.18
C VAL A 24 -9.40 -19.35 -11.62
N TYR A 25 -9.15 -19.09 -12.90
CA TYR A 25 -9.13 -17.73 -13.46
C TYR A 25 -10.48 -17.04 -13.31
N ASN A 26 -11.58 -17.73 -13.60
CA ASN A 26 -12.91 -17.18 -13.42
C ASN A 26 -13.25 -16.95 -11.94
N GLN A 27 -12.75 -17.76 -11.02
CA GLN A 27 -12.87 -17.51 -9.58
C GLN A 27 -12.05 -16.29 -9.14
N ILE A 28 -10.84 -16.13 -9.67
CA ILE A 28 -9.99 -14.96 -9.39
C ILE A 28 -10.58 -13.69 -9.98
N ASN A 29 -11.14 -13.74 -11.18
CA ASN A 29 -11.81 -12.60 -11.82
C ASN A 29 -13.12 -12.18 -11.13
N THR A 30 -13.67 -12.98 -10.23
CA THR A 30 -14.80 -12.55 -9.39
C THR A 30 -14.38 -11.71 -8.20
N PHE A 31 -13.06 -11.63 -7.91
CA PHE A 31 -12.52 -10.76 -6.87
C PHE A 31 -12.12 -9.42 -7.49
N ASN A 32 -12.76 -8.36 -7.06
CA ASN A 32 -12.41 -7.02 -7.53
C ASN A 32 -11.05 -6.58 -6.97
N HIS A 33 -10.24 -6.09 -7.88
CA HIS A 33 -8.93 -5.55 -7.59
C HIS A 33 -9.03 -4.28 -6.75
N LEU A 34 -8.17 -4.20 -5.73
CA LEU A 34 -7.78 -2.94 -5.16
C LEU A 34 -6.87 -2.25 -6.21
N SER A 35 -7.43 -1.43 -7.07
CA SER A 35 -6.63 -0.69 -8.04
C SER A 35 -6.30 0.69 -7.48
N PHE A 36 -5.03 0.89 -7.20
CA PHE A 36 -4.49 2.23 -6.99
C PHE A 36 -3.98 2.74 -8.33
N SER A 37 -4.60 3.77 -8.86
CA SER A 37 -4.07 4.48 -10.01
C SER A 37 -3.44 5.78 -9.55
N SER A 38 -2.16 5.93 -9.78
CA SER A 38 -1.50 7.22 -9.75
C SER A 38 -1.87 7.92 -11.05
N ILE A 39 -2.73 8.92 -10.99
CA ILE A 39 -3.02 9.77 -12.15
C ILE A 39 -1.98 10.87 -12.13
N SER A 40 -1.02 10.80 -13.04
CA SER A 40 -0.11 11.89 -13.36
C SER A 40 -0.90 12.93 -14.16
N SER A 41 -1.51 13.87 -13.46
CA SER A 41 -1.97 15.12 -14.02
C SER A 41 -1.20 16.26 -13.32
N GLN A 42 -1.31 17.49 -13.81
CA GLN A 42 -0.64 18.66 -13.20
C GLN A 42 -0.96 18.86 -11.70
N ASP A 43 -1.94 18.12 -11.19
CA ASP A 43 -2.34 18.08 -9.78
C ASP A 43 -1.98 16.73 -9.18
N TYR A 44 -0.78 16.49 -8.71
CA TYR A 44 -0.32 15.25 -8.05
C TYR A 44 -1.39 14.67 -7.12
N THR A 45 -2.30 13.87 -7.66
CA THR A 45 -3.43 13.31 -6.93
C THR A 45 -3.31 11.80 -6.86
N PHE A 46 -3.53 11.28 -5.67
CA PHE A 46 -3.67 9.86 -5.39
C PHE A 46 -5.16 9.55 -5.26
N ALA A 47 -5.64 8.58 -6.02
CA ALA A 47 -7.02 8.14 -5.98
C ALA A 47 -7.10 6.69 -5.54
N GLY A 48 -7.89 6.41 -4.53
CA GLY A 48 -8.21 5.06 -4.07
C GLY A 48 -9.65 4.71 -4.40
N ASN A 49 -9.86 3.50 -4.89
CA ASN A 49 -11.17 2.92 -5.06
C ASN A 49 -11.20 1.57 -4.37
N LEU A 50 -12.01 1.44 -3.33
CA LEU A 50 -12.27 0.19 -2.62
C LEU A 50 -13.64 -0.31 -3.07
N GLN A 51 -13.66 -1.16 -4.10
CA GLN A 51 -14.92 -1.70 -4.59
C GLN A 51 -15.00 -3.21 -4.34
N TRP A 52 -15.95 -3.61 -3.51
CA TRP A 52 -16.43 -4.98 -3.37
C TRP A 52 -17.66 -5.13 -4.26
N SER A 53 -17.51 -5.66 -5.46
CA SER A 53 -18.67 -6.08 -6.26
C SER A 53 -18.31 -7.22 -7.18
N LYS A 54 -19.26 -8.15 -7.35
CA LYS A 54 -19.25 -9.06 -8.49
C LYS A 54 -19.19 -8.25 -9.76
N SER A 55 -18.37 -8.68 -10.73
CA SER A 55 -18.27 -8.10 -12.05
C SER A 55 -19.66 -7.76 -12.61
N SER A 56 -19.98 -6.49 -12.59
CA SER A 56 -20.98 -5.89 -13.46
C SER A 56 -20.32 -4.67 -14.07
N ASP A 57 -20.51 -4.43 -15.35
CA ASP A 57 -19.96 -3.36 -16.19
C ASP A 57 -20.32 -1.93 -15.72
N LYS A 58 -20.23 -1.67 -14.41
CA LYS A 58 -20.42 -0.32 -13.89
C LYS A 58 -19.12 0.47 -13.98
N PRO A 59 -19.15 1.69 -14.49
CA PRO A 59 -17.99 2.55 -14.51
C PRO A 59 -17.43 2.70 -13.09
N THR A 60 -16.12 2.59 -12.95
CA THR A 60 -15.42 2.75 -11.67
C THR A 60 -15.72 4.14 -11.14
N THR A 61 -16.55 4.24 -10.11
CA THR A 61 -16.87 5.51 -9.49
C THR A 61 -15.72 5.90 -8.57
N LEU A 62 -15.15 7.08 -8.79
CA LEU A 62 -14.14 7.64 -7.88
C LEU A 62 -14.81 7.88 -6.52
N VAL A 63 -14.35 7.19 -5.48
CA VAL A 63 -14.91 7.30 -4.13
C VAL A 63 -14.34 8.50 -3.39
N TRP A 64 -13.02 8.69 -3.49
CA TRP A 64 -12.33 9.82 -2.88
C TRP A 64 -10.99 10.11 -3.59
N LYS A 65 -10.42 11.25 -3.26
CA LYS A 65 -9.20 11.77 -3.86
C LYS A 65 -8.38 12.49 -2.81
N ALA A 66 -7.13 12.09 -2.64
CA ALA A 66 -6.18 12.78 -1.76
C ALA A 66 -5.10 13.47 -2.59
N LYS A 67 -4.81 14.74 -2.29
CA LYS A 67 -3.78 15.52 -2.98
C LYS A 67 -2.45 15.40 -2.22
N LEU A 68 -1.40 14.99 -2.93
CA LEU A 68 -0.03 14.95 -2.45
C LEU A 68 0.74 16.18 -2.93
N ALA A 69 1.92 16.43 -2.34
CA ALA A 69 2.79 17.53 -2.75
C ALA A 69 3.58 17.19 -4.03
N ALA A 70 3.83 15.88 -4.27
CA ALA A 70 4.58 15.38 -5.42
C ALA A 70 4.07 13.98 -5.83
N PRO A 71 4.52 13.42 -6.98
CA PRO A 71 4.14 12.07 -7.39
C PRO A 71 4.49 11.00 -6.34
N CYS A 72 3.69 9.93 -6.27
CA CYS A 72 3.99 8.80 -5.40
C CYS A 72 5.33 8.15 -5.79
N ARG A 73 6.15 7.87 -4.78
CA ARG A 73 7.41 7.13 -4.92
C ARG A 73 7.20 5.63 -4.76
N MET A 74 6.40 5.24 -3.78
CA MET A 74 6.12 3.84 -3.45
C MET A 74 4.66 3.50 -3.75
N ALA A 75 4.40 2.22 -4.00
CA ALA A 75 3.03 1.73 -4.06
C ALA A 75 2.35 1.98 -2.70
N PRO A 76 1.13 2.53 -2.67
CA PRO A 76 0.41 2.72 -1.42
C PRO A 76 0.21 1.39 -0.68
N GLN A 77 0.38 1.42 0.63
CA GLN A 77 0.23 0.23 1.47
C GLN A 77 -0.95 0.41 2.41
N VAL A 78 -1.81 -0.60 2.47
CA VAL A 78 -2.92 -0.66 3.43
C VAL A 78 -2.42 -1.39 4.68
N VAL A 79 -2.55 -0.74 5.83
CA VAL A 79 -2.07 -1.26 7.12
C VAL A 79 -3.20 -1.13 8.14
N ASN A 80 -3.29 -2.07 9.09
CA ASN A 80 -4.25 -1.96 10.19
C ASN A 80 -3.78 -0.92 11.21
N MET A 81 -4.68 -0.01 11.61
CA MET A 81 -4.40 0.99 12.64
C MET A 81 -4.58 0.47 14.06
N ASP A 82 -5.38 -0.58 14.22
CA ASP A 82 -5.73 -1.15 15.51
C ASP A 82 -6.18 -2.61 15.37
N GLN A 83 -6.54 -3.22 16.50
CA GLN A 83 -7.05 -4.58 16.55
C GLN A 83 -8.50 -4.71 16.03
N GLU A 84 -9.24 -3.60 15.92
CA GLU A 84 -10.61 -3.56 15.41
C GLU A 84 -10.69 -3.53 13.89
N SER A 85 -9.55 -3.73 13.20
CA SER A 85 -9.42 -3.75 11.73
C SER A 85 -9.66 -2.40 11.05
N ASN A 86 -9.59 -1.28 11.78
CA ASN A 86 -9.50 0.03 11.16
C ASN A 86 -8.24 0.11 10.30
N LYS A 87 -8.39 0.57 9.07
CA LYS A 87 -7.30 0.58 8.10
C LYS A 87 -6.87 2.00 7.77
N CYS A 88 -5.58 2.14 7.53
CA CYS A 88 -5.00 3.34 6.95
C CYS A 88 -4.17 3.00 5.72
N ILE A 89 -3.89 4.00 4.94
CA ILE A 89 -3.10 3.91 3.73
C ILE A 89 -1.83 4.74 3.94
N TRP A 90 -0.69 4.11 3.76
CA TRP A 90 0.61 4.76 3.78
C TRP A 90 1.09 5.00 2.38
N VAL A 91 1.58 6.21 2.12
CA VAL A 91 2.16 6.58 0.84
C VAL A 91 3.32 7.55 1.05
N GLN A 92 4.36 7.42 0.24
CA GLN A 92 5.47 8.36 0.20
C GLN A 92 5.58 8.95 -1.21
N ASP A 93 5.75 10.27 -1.28
CA ASP A 93 5.99 10.97 -2.53
C ASP A 93 7.48 11.05 -2.91
N THR A 94 7.77 11.57 -4.09
CA THR A 94 9.14 11.71 -4.60
C THR A 94 9.99 12.75 -3.86
N LEU A 95 9.38 13.59 -3.04
CA LEU A 95 10.05 14.51 -2.13
C LEU A 95 10.33 13.89 -0.75
N ASN A 96 10.09 12.60 -0.58
CA ASN A 96 10.20 11.85 0.67
C ASN A 96 9.19 12.27 1.76
N GLN A 97 8.11 12.99 1.40
CA GLN A 97 7.04 13.23 2.34
C GLN A 97 6.17 11.97 2.46
N VAL A 98 5.99 11.50 3.68
CA VAL A 98 5.12 10.37 4.04
C VAL A 98 3.77 10.91 4.45
N TYR A 99 2.73 10.22 4.03
CA TYR A 99 1.34 10.52 4.37
C TYR A 99 0.68 9.28 4.93
N MET A 100 -0.09 9.46 5.99
CA MET A 100 -1.06 8.48 6.46
C MET A 100 -2.45 8.98 6.14
N VAL A 101 -3.20 8.19 5.40
CA VAL A 101 -4.52 8.54 4.89
C VAL A 101 -5.53 7.52 5.40
N ASN A 102 -6.70 7.96 5.86
CA ASN A 102 -7.76 7.04 6.25
C ASN A 102 -8.50 6.47 5.02
N ILE A 103 -9.40 5.52 5.24
CA ILE A 103 -10.15 4.87 4.16
C ILE A 103 -11.14 5.81 3.45
N GLU A 104 -11.47 6.97 4.05
CA GLU A 104 -12.29 8.02 3.44
C GLU A 104 -11.47 9.01 2.59
N GLY A 105 -10.13 8.85 2.54
CA GLY A 105 -9.24 9.71 1.77
C GLY A 105 -8.75 10.96 2.50
N ASN A 106 -9.02 11.09 3.80
CA ASN A 106 -8.51 12.19 4.59
C ASN A 106 -7.07 11.92 5.04
N ILE A 107 -6.20 12.90 4.84
CA ILE A 107 -4.83 12.85 5.36
C ILE A 107 -4.89 13.04 6.87
N LEU A 108 -4.54 12.00 7.63
CA LEU A 108 -4.49 12.03 9.08
C LEU A 108 -3.29 12.84 9.56
N TRP A 109 -2.14 12.55 8.98
CA TRP A 109 -0.92 13.32 9.20
C TRP A 109 0.04 13.15 8.01
N LYS A 110 1.06 14.00 7.99
CA LYS A 110 2.17 13.93 7.03
C LYS A 110 3.46 14.33 7.72
N ARG A 111 4.57 13.70 7.33
CA ARG A 111 5.91 14.05 7.81
C ARG A 111 6.96 13.92 6.70
N MET A 112 7.97 14.75 6.77
CA MET A 112 9.10 14.69 5.87
C MET A 112 10.14 13.72 6.42
N LEU A 113 10.60 12.78 5.59
CA LEU A 113 11.80 11.98 5.86
C LEU A 113 12.97 12.52 5.04
N LYS A 114 14.18 12.20 5.49
CA LYS A 114 15.41 12.55 4.74
C LYS A 114 15.64 11.59 3.58
N GLU A 115 15.07 10.39 3.66
CA GLU A 115 15.35 9.25 2.78
C GLU A 115 14.07 8.52 2.38
N PRO A 116 14.09 7.79 1.25
CA PRO A 116 12.98 6.93 0.89
C PRO A 116 12.84 5.75 1.86
N ILE A 117 11.59 5.35 2.08
CA ILE A 117 11.27 4.10 2.77
C ILE A 117 11.65 2.93 1.87
N LEU A 118 12.33 1.94 2.43
CA LEU A 118 12.77 0.73 1.72
C LEU A 118 11.89 -0.49 2.01
N SER A 119 11.37 -0.61 3.24
CA SER A 119 10.56 -1.75 3.66
C SER A 119 9.07 -1.53 3.41
N PRO A 120 8.26 -2.60 3.48
CA PRO A 120 6.86 -2.47 3.86
C PRO A 120 6.71 -1.75 5.21
N ILE A 121 5.52 -1.21 5.47
CA ILE A 121 5.15 -0.67 6.78
C ILE A 121 4.52 -1.82 7.57
N PHE A 122 5.11 -2.16 8.70
CA PHE A 122 4.58 -3.22 9.57
C PHE A 122 3.88 -2.60 10.77
N ALA A 123 2.64 -3.04 11.02
CA ALA A 123 1.91 -2.72 12.23
C ALA A 123 2.31 -3.72 13.32
N VAL A 124 2.79 -3.22 14.45
CA VAL A 124 3.29 -4.04 15.56
C VAL A 124 2.77 -3.52 16.90
N ASP A 125 2.56 -4.42 17.86
CA ASP A 125 2.34 -4.06 19.26
C ASP A 125 3.69 -4.11 20.00
N TYR A 126 4.51 -3.08 19.83
CA TYR A 126 5.89 -3.04 20.30
C TYR A 126 6.02 -3.17 21.83
N TYR A 127 5.08 -2.61 22.58
CA TYR A 127 5.09 -2.65 24.06
C TYR A 127 4.20 -3.75 24.64
N ASN A 128 3.56 -4.55 23.79
CA ASN A 128 2.59 -5.58 24.21
C ASN A 128 1.48 -5.01 25.11
N ASN A 129 0.98 -3.84 24.73
CA ASN A 129 -0.03 -3.07 25.48
C ASN A 129 -1.35 -2.89 24.72
N GLY A 130 -1.49 -3.59 23.58
CA GLY A 130 -2.65 -3.50 22.70
C GLY A 130 -2.65 -2.26 21.78
N GLN A 131 -1.59 -1.44 21.82
CA GLN A 131 -1.47 -0.28 20.93
C GLN A 131 -0.66 -0.64 19.70
N THR A 132 -1.10 -0.12 18.55
CA THR A 132 -0.42 -0.31 17.28
C THR A 132 0.62 0.77 17.05
N TYR A 133 1.82 0.32 16.69
CA TYR A 133 2.92 1.14 16.23
C TYR A 133 3.29 0.71 14.81
N PHE A 134 3.95 1.60 14.07
CA PHE A 134 4.36 1.32 12.69
C PHE A 134 5.88 1.33 12.61
N ILE A 135 6.44 0.20 12.17
CA ILE A 135 7.90 0.05 12.01
C ILE A 135 8.25 -0.07 10.54
N PHE A 136 9.30 0.63 10.13
CA PHE A 136 9.85 0.60 8.78
C PHE A 136 11.31 1.07 8.78
N ASN A 137 12.02 0.82 7.69
CA ASN A 137 13.38 1.34 7.54
C ASN A 137 13.53 2.20 6.27
N THR A 138 14.50 3.08 6.36
CA THR A 138 15.14 3.78 5.24
C THR A 138 16.55 3.24 5.03
N THR A 139 17.36 3.87 4.19
CA THR A 139 18.75 3.50 3.98
C THR A 139 19.60 3.64 5.26
N GLY A 140 19.39 4.68 6.05
CA GLY A 140 20.19 4.97 7.22
C GLY A 140 19.51 4.76 8.57
N HIS A 141 18.22 4.49 8.60
CA HIS A 141 17.45 4.53 9.85
C HIS A 141 16.38 3.46 9.93
N ILE A 142 16.08 3.01 11.16
CA ILE A 142 14.86 2.27 11.48
C ILE A 142 13.96 3.20 12.27
N PHE A 143 12.71 3.34 11.83
CA PHE A 143 11.68 4.14 12.46
C PHE A 143 10.66 3.25 13.17
N LEU A 144 10.21 3.70 14.33
CA LEU A 144 9.02 3.21 15.02
C LEU A 144 8.19 4.42 15.38
N VAL A 145 6.98 4.51 14.85
CA VAL A 145 6.11 5.66 15.05
C VAL A 145 4.75 5.24 15.58
N ASP A 146 4.09 6.12 16.32
CA ASP A 146 2.73 5.93 16.77
C ASP A 146 1.70 6.24 15.67
N LYS A 147 0.42 6.09 16.00
CA LYS A 147 -0.70 6.38 15.08
C LYS A 147 -0.78 7.86 14.66
N ASP A 148 -0.17 8.75 15.42
CA ASP A 148 -0.15 10.19 15.15
C ASP A 148 1.11 10.63 14.40
N GLY A 149 1.99 9.68 14.05
CA GLY A 149 3.22 9.89 13.29
C GLY A 149 4.41 10.38 14.11
N ASN A 150 4.34 10.32 15.45
CA ASN A 150 5.42 10.70 16.34
C ASN A 150 6.40 9.52 16.52
N ASP A 151 7.68 9.83 16.58
CA ASP A 151 8.70 8.82 16.88
C ASP A 151 8.56 8.33 18.32
N ILE A 152 8.69 7.03 18.51
CA ILE A 152 8.73 6.41 19.83
C ILE A 152 10.13 6.55 20.40
N ASN A 153 10.23 6.64 21.73
CA ASN A 153 11.50 6.79 22.46
C ASN A 153 12.60 5.86 21.90
N SER A 154 13.79 6.42 21.72
CA SER A 154 14.97 5.78 21.12
C SER A 154 14.91 5.56 19.61
N PHE A 155 13.80 5.92 18.95
CA PHE A 155 13.73 5.93 17.50
C PHE A 155 13.77 7.38 16.95
N PRO A 156 14.25 7.57 15.71
CA PRO A 156 14.79 6.56 14.81
C PRO A 156 16.18 6.04 15.25
N ILE A 157 16.41 4.73 15.05
CA ILE A 157 17.71 4.11 15.29
C ILE A 157 18.58 4.34 14.05
N ASN A 158 19.77 4.91 14.27
CA ASN A 158 20.77 5.06 13.20
C ASN A 158 21.42 3.71 12.88
N LEU A 159 21.46 3.34 11.63
CA LEU A 159 22.19 2.15 11.18
C LEU A 159 23.67 2.45 11.04
N GLN A 160 24.52 1.54 11.50
CA GLN A 160 25.99 1.69 11.36
C GLN A 160 26.45 1.55 9.90
N SER A 161 25.70 0.81 9.10
CA SER A 161 25.93 0.66 7.67
C SER A 161 24.61 0.88 6.91
N PRO A 162 24.65 1.49 5.73
CA PRO A 162 23.44 1.71 4.93
C PRO A 162 22.73 0.40 4.61
N ALA A 163 21.43 0.36 4.83
CA ALA A 163 20.60 -0.76 4.41
C ALA A 163 20.45 -0.77 2.87
N THR A 164 20.61 -1.93 2.27
CA THR A 164 20.46 -2.14 0.82
C THR A 164 19.09 -2.70 0.44
N SER A 165 18.29 -3.09 1.43
CA SER A 165 16.96 -3.66 1.24
C SER A 165 16.02 -3.27 2.37
N GLY A 166 14.73 -3.50 2.17
CA GLY A 166 13.72 -3.39 3.21
C GLY A 166 13.91 -4.44 4.30
N MET A 167 13.59 -4.07 5.55
CA MET A 167 13.56 -4.99 6.68
C MET A 167 12.36 -5.93 6.57
N LEU A 168 12.43 -7.06 7.26
CA LEU A 168 11.34 -7.98 7.55
C LEU A 168 11.11 -8.01 9.05
N VAL A 169 9.85 -8.15 9.46
CA VAL A 169 9.39 -8.25 10.84
C VAL A 169 8.59 -9.52 11.04
#